data_4ddc530753f897ff2080cab9e8a3c48f
#
_entry.id   4ddc530753f897ff2080cab9e8a3c48f
#
_cell.length_a   1.000
_cell.length_b   1.000
_cell.length_c   1.000
_cell.angle_alpha   90.00
_cell.angle_beta   90.00
_cell.angle_gamma   90.00
#
_symmetry.space_group_name_H-M   'P 1'
#
loop_
_entity.id
_entity.type
_entity.pdbx_description
1 polymer ?
#
loop_
_entity_poly.entity_id
_entity_poly.type
_entity_poly.pdbx_seq_one_letter_code
_entity_poly.pdbx_strand_id
1 'polypeptide(L)'
;MYQYPILNQDIKYKSTLITIKREDLIHPFISGNKFRKLKYNIEEAKATNATALLTFGGAYSNHIAAVAYAGKAYGIETVGVIRGEELGLKEDVNPTLRFAKEHGMHLEFVSREDYRKKTEADFVDRLRQNFGGFYLLPEGGTNALAVKGCEEILQPIDKNYNYICCAVGTGGTIAGLINASNTSQEVLGFPALKGDFLQQDIRKFANQENWKLITDYHFGGYGKIKPELIAFVNRFKADYNPLDPIYTGKMLFGIFDLIDEGFFPKDTKILAIHTGGLQGIAGANEILQRKKMPLIDI
;
A
#
# COMPACT_ATOMS: atom_id res chain seq x y z
N MET A 1 11.58 -15.13 4.81
CA MET A 1 10.10 -15.02 4.95
C MET A 1 9.46 -15.99 3.97
N TYR A 2 8.51 -16.81 4.43
CA TYR A 2 7.82 -17.75 3.54
C TYR A 2 6.90 -16.96 2.58
N GLN A 3 6.99 -17.27 1.30
CA GLN A 3 6.22 -16.62 0.23
C GLN A 3 5.29 -17.65 -0.42
N TYR A 4 4.00 -17.34 -0.47
CA TYR A 4 3.04 -18.14 -1.22
C TYR A 4 3.14 -17.87 -2.73
N PRO A 5 2.78 -18.85 -3.58
CA PRO A 5 2.69 -18.63 -5.02
C PRO A 5 1.75 -17.47 -5.34
N ILE A 6 2.16 -16.60 -6.25
CA ILE A 6 1.30 -15.52 -6.74
C ILE A 6 0.34 -16.09 -7.79
N LEU A 7 -0.95 -15.89 -7.54
CA LEU A 7 -2.01 -16.30 -8.46
C LEU A 7 -2.42 -15.11 -9.31
N ASN A 8 -2.73 -15.39 -10.56
CA ASN A 8 -3.39 -14.46 -11.47
C ASN A 8 -4.86 -14.89 -11.64
N GLN A 9 -5.77 -13.92 -11.59
CA GLN A 9 -7.20 -14.14 -11.76
C GLN A 9 -7.69 -13.32 -12.95
N ASP A 10 -8.17 -13.99 -13.99
CA ASP A 10 -8.65 -13.35 -15.20
C ASP A 10 -10.12 -12.97 -15.08
N ILE A 11 -10.44 -11.76 -15.52
CA ILE A 11 -11.79 -11.20 -15.59
C ILE A 11 -11.98 -10.69 -17.02
N LYS A 12 -12.97 -11.23 -17.72
CA LYS A 12 -13.36 -10.69 -19.02
C LYS A 12 -14.48 -9.67 -18.84
N TYR A 13 -14.20 -8.43 -19.17
CA TYR A 13 -15.18 -7.35 -19.11
C TYR A 13 -15.28 -6.64 -20.46
N LYS A 14 -16.44 -6.71 -21.13
CA LYS A 14 -16.60 -6.28 -22.53
C LYS A 14 -15.55 -6.95 -23.44
N SER A 15 -14.79 -6.19 -24.21
CA SER A 15 -13.70 -6.68 -25.08
C SER A 15 -12.32 -6.67 -24.39
N THR A 16 -12.26 -6.36 -23.09
CA THR A 16 -11.01 -6.21 -22.35
C THR A 16 -10.77 -7.40 -21.44
N LEU A 17 -9.53 -7.90 -21.41
CA LEU A 17 -9.06 -8.86 -20.42
C LEU A 17 -8.38 -8.11 -19.28
N ILE A 18 -8.95 -8.20 -18.07
CA ILE A 18 -8.37 -7.70 -16.84
C ILE A 18 -7.82 -8.91 -16.07
N THR A 19 -6.53 -8.93 -15.82
CA THR A 19 -5.91 -9.95 -14.96
C THR A 19 -5.55 -9.30 -13.63
N ILE A 20 -6.09 -9.82 -12.55
CA ILE A 20 -5.74 -9.41 -11.18
C ILE A 20 -4.54 -10.22 -10.74
N LYS A 21 -3.40 -9.58 -10.54
CA LYS A 21 -2.22 -10.20 -9.92
C LYS A 21 -2.36 -10.16 -8.40
N ARG A 22 -2.57 -11.32 -7.80
CA ARG A 22 -2.95 -11.51 -6.40
C ARG A 22 -1.74 -11.40 -5.45
N GLU A 23 -1.04 -10.27 -5.48
CA GLU A 23 0.04 -9.98 -4.52
C GLU A 23 -0.47 -9.95 -3.06
N ASP A 24 -1.76 -9.69 -2.85
CA ASP A 24 -2.41 -9.77 -1.54
C ASP A 24 -2.28 -11.16 -0.88
N LEU A 25 -2.11 -12.22 -1.65
CA LEU A 25 -1.94 -13.59 -1.17
C LEU A 25 -0.49 -13.99 -0.90
N ILE A 26 0.49 -13.12 -1.15
CA ILE A 26 1.93 -13.44 -1.01
C ILE A 26 2.30 -13.87 0.41
N HIS A 27 1.61 -13.30 1.41
CA HIS A 27 1.82 -13.60 2.83
C HIS A 27 0.58 -13.20 3.64
N PRO A 28 0.14 -13.99 4.63
CA PRO A 28 -1.12 -13.73 5.34
C PRO A 28 -1.14 -12.42 6.14
N PHE A 29 0.01 -11.97 6.66
CA PHE A 29 0.09 -10.79 7.54
C PHE A 29 0.89 -9.63 6.92
N ILE A 30 1.93 -9.94 6.13
CA ILE A 30 2.67 -8.91 5.38
C ILE A 30 2.16 -8.95 3.94
N SER A 31 0.92 -8.51 3.78
CA SER A 31 0.19 -8.65 2.53
C SER A 31 0.69 -7.69 1.44
N GLY A 32 0.67 -8.17 0.21
CA GLY A 32 0.86 -7.39 -0.98
C GLY A 32 2.19 -6.67 -1.09
N ASN A 33 2.14 -5.43 -1.53
CA ASN A 33 3.32 -4.61 -1.78
C ASN A 33 4.21 -4.38 -0.54
N LYS A 34 3.68 -4.58 0.68
CA LYS A 34 4.49 -4.41 1.89
C LYS A 34 5.50 -5.54 2.05
N PHE A 35 5.17 -6.75 1.62
CA PHE A 35 6.11 -7.86 1.56
C PHE A 35 7.31 -7.51 0.66
N ARG A 36 7.04 -7.01 -0.54
CA ARG A 36 8.06 -6.60 -1.51
C ARG A 36 8.93 -5.48 -0.96
N LYS A 37 8.32 -4.44 -0.42
CA LYS A 37 9.01 -3.28 0.16
C LYS A 37 9.90 -3.61 1.35
N LEU A 38 9.49 -4.56 2.19
CA LEU A 38 10.24 -4.91 3.39
C LEU A 38 11.39 -5.88 3.12
N LYS A 39 11.38 -6.65 2.03
CA LYS A 39 12.37 -7.68 1.73
C LYS A 39 13.81 -7.18 1.90
N TYR A 40 14.24 -6.28 1.05
CA TYR A 40 15.62 -5.75 1.06
C TYR A 40 15.90 -4.80 2.23
N ASN A 41 14.88 -4.13 2.75
CA ASN A 41 15.04 -3.30 3.95
C ASN A 41 15.35 -4.12 5.20
N ILE A 42 14.76 -5.31 5.33
CA ILE A 42 15.07 -6.23 6.44
C ILE A 42 16.47 -6.82 6.28
N GLU A 43 16.87 -7.17 5.06
CA GLU A 43 18.22 -7.64 4.75
C GLU A 43 19.26 -6.58 5.15
N GLU A 44 19.04 -5.33 4.77
CA GLU A 44 19.91 -4.20 5.13
C GLU A 44 19.92 -3.92 6.64
N ALA A 45 18.76 -3.94 7.31
CA ALA A 45 18.69 -3.76 8.75
C ALA A 45 19.52 -4.83 9.49
N LYS A 46 19.49 -6.08 9.02
CA LYS A 46 20.31 -7.16 9.58
C LYS A 46 21.80 -6.97 9.27
N ALA A 47 22.16 -6.57 8.05
CA ALA A 47 23.54 -6.34 7.64
C ALA A 47 24.19 -5.20 8.42
N THR A 48 23.41 -4.19 8.81
CA THR A 48 23.84 -3.06 9.64
C THR A 48 23.74 -3.31 11.15
N ASN A 49 23.35 -4.52 11.57
CA ASN A 49 23.14 -4.89 12.98
C ASN A 49 22.18 -3.93 13.70
N ALA A 50 21.15 -3.43 13.03
CA ALA A 50 20.15 -2.58 13.65
C ALA A 50 19.38 -3.34 14.73
N THR A 51 19.24 -2.75 15.90
CA THR A 51 18.54 -3.37 17.03
C THR A 51 17.03 -3.31 16.86
N ALA A 52 16.54 -2.31 16.14
CA ALA A 52 15.11 -2.12 15.88
C ALA A 52 14.81 -1.61 14.46
N LEU A 53 13.58 -1.84 13.99
CA LEU A 53 13.00 -1.15 12.83
C LEU A 53 12.10 -0.02 13.35
N LEU A 54 12.38 1.21 12.98
CA LEU A 54 11.52 2.35 13.31
C LEU A 54 10.81 2.84 12.05
N THR A 55 9.49 3.06 12.15
CA THR A 55 8.71 3.57 11.03
C THR A 55 7.59 4.51 11.45
N PHE A 56 6.93 5.12 10.48
CA PHE A 56 5.89 6.13 10.65
C PHE A 56 4.57 5.71 10.03
N GLY A 57 3.46 6.08 10.66
CA GLY A 57 2.13 5.82 10.10
C GLY A 57 0.99 6.47 10.86
N GLY A 58 -0.20 6.44 10.25
CA GLY A 58 -1.45 6.75 10.94
C GLY A 58 -2.05 5.50 11.58
N ALA A 59 -3.14 5.70 12.34
CA ALA A 59 -3.84 4.66 13.10
C ALA A 59 -4.28 3.42 12.28
N TYR A 60 -4.53 3.58 11.00
CA TYR A 60 -5.00 2.50 10.11
C TYR A 60 -3.97 2.15 9.03
N SER A 61 -2.69 2.34 9.33
CA SER A 61 -1.60 2.15 8.37
C SER A 61 -1.32 0.67 8.12
N ASN A 62 -1.52 0.21 6.88
CA ASN A 62 -1.10 -1.12 6.44
C ASN A 62 0.42 -1.33 6.57
N HIS A 63 1.19 -0.24 6.54
CA HIS A 63 2.64 -0.31 6.72
C HIS A 63 3.03 -0.58 8.17
N ILE A 64 2.39 0.08 9.14
CA ILE A 64 2.59 -0.17 10.58
C ILE A 64 2.34 -1.65 10.89
N ALA A 65 1.20 -2.19 10.49
CA ALA A 65 0.88 -3.60 10.73
C ALA A 65 1.90 -4.56 10.08
N ALA A 66 2.32 -4.27 8.84
CA ALA A 66 3.29 -5.10 8.14
C ALA A 66 4.68 -5.08 8.80
N VAL A 67 5.15 -3.91 9.27
CA VAL A 67 6.44 -3.78 9.98
C VAL A 67 6.39 -4.50 11.33
N ALA A 68 5.29 -4.36 12.09
CA ALA A 68 5.13 -5.04 13.37
C ALA A 68 5.25 -6.56 13.22
N TYR A 69 4.50 -7.13 12.26
CA TYR A 69 4.58 -8.57 12.03
C TYR A 69 5.96 -9.00 11.52
N ALA A 70 6.58 -8.20 10.63
CA ALA A 70 7.92 -8.50 10.13
C ALA A 70 8.95 -8.52 11.26
N GLY A 71 8.91 -7.54 12.18
CA GLY A 71 9.78 -7.53 13.35
C GLY A 71 9.65 -8.81 14.17
N LYS A 72 8.43 -9.23 14.51
CA LYS A 72 8.18 -10.48 15.20
C LYS A 72 8.72 -11.70 14.43
N ALA A 73 8.47 -11.76 13.11
CA ALA A 73 8.88 -12.88 12.27
C ALA A 73 10.41 -13.01 12.12
N TYR A 74 11.12 -11.90 12.21
CA TYR A 74 12.59 -11.87 12.07
C TYR A 74 13.35 -11.68 13.39
N GLY A 75 12.65 -11.54 14.52
CA GLY A 75 13.26 -11.31 15.81
C GLY A 75 13.96 -9.95 15.92
N ILE A 76 13.41 -8.92 15.27
CA ILE A 76 13.89 -7.54 15.32
C ILE A 76 12.85 -6.69 16.05
N GLU A 77 13.26 -5.90 17.02
CA GLU A 77 12.35 -4.97 17.70
C GLU A 77 11.73 -3.97 16.71
N THR A 78 10.53 -3.48 17.01
CA THR A 78 9.86 -2.53 16.14
C THR A 78 9.30 -1.35 16.91
N VAL A 79 9.44 -0.15 16.34
CA VAL A 79 8.90 1.10 16.85
C VAL A 79 8.03 1.75 15.77
N GLY A 80 6.77 1.97 16.09
CA GLY A 80 5.82 2.69 15.22
C GLY A 80 5.56 4.09 15.76
N VAL A 81 6.02 5.12 15.07
CA VAL A 81 5.69 6.52 15.39
C VAL A 81 4.34 6.87 14.78
N ILE A 82 3.33 7.03 15.63
CA ILE A 82 1.93 7.14 15.25
C ILE A 82 1.48 8.60 15.27
N ARG A 83 0.87 9.05 14.15
CA ARG A 83 0.36 10.39 14.01
C ARG A 83 -0.93 10.61 14.80
N GLY A 84 -0.88 11.44 15.84
CA GLY A 84 -2.00 11.83 16.68
C GLY A 84 -1.85 11.28 18.09
N GLU A 85 -1.39 12.10 19.02
CA GLU A 85 -1.17 11.74 20.43
C GLU A 85 -2.47 11.32 21.14
N GLU A 86 -3.61 11.86 20.69
CA GLU A 86 -4.93 11.48 21.21
C GLU A 86 -5.29 10.01 20.98
N LEU A 87 -4.58 9.33 20.09
CA LEU A 87 -4.81 7.93 19.77
C LEU A 87 -4.20 6.98 20.80
N GLY A 88 -3.23 7.43 21.59
CA GLY A 88 -2.65 6.64 22.67
C GLY A 88 -3.68 6.15 23.70
N LEU A 89 -4.72 6.95 23.93
CA LEU A 89 -5.85 6.58 24.80
C LEU A 89 -6.82 5.57 24.15
N LYS A 90 -6.65 5.26 22.86
CA LYS A 90 -7.55 4.42 22.03
C LYS A 90 -6.83 3.30 21.31
N GLU A 91 -5.57 3.02 21.66
CA GLU A 91 -4.75 2.04 20.94
C GLU A 91 -5.38 0.64 20.95
N ASP A 92 -5.98 0.23 22.08
CA ASP A 92 -6.59 -1.08 22.22
C ASP A 92 -7.94 -1.22 21.48
N VAL A 93 -8.56 -0.11 21.11
CA VAL A 93 -9.82 -0.09 20.33
C VAL A 93 -9.56 -0.14 18.83
N ASN A 94 -8.42 0.42 18.37
CA ASN A 94 -8.09 0.44 16.94
C ASN A 94 -7.52 -0.92 16.49
N PRO A 95 -8.14 -1.62 15.53
CA PRO A 95 -7.72 -2.97 15.16
C PRO A 95 -6.30 -3.04 14.60
N THR A 96 -5.83 -2.02 13.89
CA THR A 96 -4.47 -1.99 13.32
C THR A 96 -3.41 -1.75 14.40
N LEU A 97 -3.66 -0.81 15.32
CA LEU A 97 -2.73 -0.53 16.43
C LEU A 97 -2.69 -1.68 17.43
N ARG A 98 -3.83 -2.27 17.75
CA ARG A 98 -3.92 -3.49 18.58
C ARG A 98 -3.12 -4.63 17.95
N PHE A 99 -3.31 -4.90 16.65
CA PHE A 99 -2.52 -5.89 15.92
C PHE A 99 -1.02 -5.61 16.01
N ALA A 100 -0.60 -4.37 15.83
CA ALA A 100 0.82 -4.00 15.92
C ALA A 100 1.39 -4.25 17.32
N LYS A 101 0.66 -3.87 18.36
CA LYS A 101 1.02 -4.09 19.78
C LYS A 101 1.10 -5.59 20.12
N GLU A 102 0.12 -6.39 19.70
CA GLU A 102 0.11 -7.86 19.88
C GLU A 102 1.28 -8.55 19.17
N HIS A 103 1.87 -7.91 18.17
CA HIS A 103 3.06 -8.39 17.47
C HIS A 103 4.37 -7.76 17.99
N GLY A 104 4.31 -7.12 19.17
CA GLY A 104 5.49 -6.62 19.87
C GLY A 104 5.99 -5.25 19.43
N MET A 105 5.21 -4.49 18.64
CA MET A 105 5.60 -3.14 18.25
C MET A 105 5.40 -2.16 19.41
N HIS A 106 6.45 -1.41 19.75
CA HIS A 106 6.32 -0.22 20.59
C HIS A 106 5.62 0.88 19.79
N LEU A 107 4.56 1.48 20.35
CA LEU A 107 3.81 2.56 19.72
C LEU A 107 4.15 3.89 20.40
N GLU A 108 4.77 4.79 19.64
CA GLU A 108 5.11 6.14 20.07
C GLU A 108 4.11 7.13 19.44
N PHE A 109 3.27 7.75 20.26
CA PHE A 109 2.24 8.67 19.79
C PHE A 109 2.75 10.10 19.82
N VAL A 110 2.73 10.76 18.67
CA VAL A 110 3.22 12.15 18.54
C VAL A 110 2.15 13.05 18.00
N SER A 111 2.25 14.36 18.31
CA SER A 111 1.34 15.37 17.78
C SER A 111 1.37 15.40 16.25
N ARG A 112 0.29 15.88 15.60
CA ARG A 112 0.29 16.05 14.14
C ARG A 112 1.31 17.07 13.67
N GLU A 113 1.70 18.00 14.52
CA GLU A 113 2.74 18.98 14.24
C GLU A 113 4.13 18.32 14.24
N ASP A 114 4.48 17.59 15.27
CA ASP A 114 5.75 16.88 15.34
C ASP A 114 5.86 15.79 14.27
N TYR A 115 4.77 15.10 13.96
CA TYR A 115 4.76 14.13 12.88
C TYR A 115 5.15 14.72 11.51
N ARG A 116 4.87 16.01 11.25
CA ARG A 116 5.31 16.66 10.01
C ARG A 116 6.82 16.81 9.93
N LYS A 117 7.50 16.85 11.08
CA LYS A 117 8.97 16.96 11.22
C LYS A 117 9.69 15.61 11.12
N LYS A 118 9.01 14.50 10.79
CA LYS A 118 9.54 13.13 10.80
C LYS A 118 10.79 12.88 9.92
N THR A 119 11.09 13.79 8.99
CA THR A 119 12.28 13.76 8.13
C THR A 119 13.37 14.73 8.57
N GLU A 120 13.12 15.56 9.58
CA GLU A 120 14.08 16.51 10.10
C GLU A 120 15.08 15.81 11.02
N ALA A 121 16.35 16.18 10.91
CA ALA A 121 17.46 15.54 11.67
C ALA A 121 17.20 15.58 13.17
N ASP A 122 16.82 16.74 13.71
CA ASP A 122 16.59 16.92 15.15
C ASP A 122 15.46 16.02 15.69
N PHE A 123 14.42 15.79 14.87
CA PHE A 123 13.34 14.87 15.24
C PHE A 123 13.83 13.42 15.27
N VAL A 124 14.57 13.00 14.25
CA VAL A 124 15.13 11.66 14.15
C VAL A 124 16.17 11.42 15.26
N ASP A 125 16.98 12.42 15.61
CA ASP A 125 17.98 12.30 16.68
C ASP A 125 17.33 12.17 18.06
N ARG A 126 16.23 12.86 18.34
CA ARG A 126 15.42 12.62 19.55
C ARG A 126 14.91 11.17 19.61
N LEU A 127 14.43 10.62 18.48
CA LEU A 127 14.02 9.22 18.43
C LEU A 127 15.19 8.26 18.70
N ARG A 128 16.41 8.58 18.21
CA ARG A 128 17.63 7.79 18.51
C ARG A 128 17.99 7.84 19.99
N GLN A 129 17.83 8.98 20.65
CA GLN A 129 18.05 9.10 22.10
C GLN A 129 17.09 8.22 22.90
N ASN A 130 15.83 8.10 22.44
CA ASN A 130 14.79 7.33 23.14
C ASN A 130 14.87 5.83 22.85
N PHE A 131 15.17 5.43 21.61
CA PHE A 131 15.04 4.06 21.12
C PHE A 131 16.37 3.42 20.69
N GLY A 132 17.49 4.12 20.83
CA GLY A 132 18.81 3.59 20.46
C GLY A 132 19.04 3.49 18.96
N GLY A 133 19.88 2.53 18.56
CA GLY A 133 20.23 2.31 17.15
C GLY A 133 19.16 1.56 16.38
N PHE A 134 18.38 2.25 15.55
CA PHE A 134 17.36 1.65 14.72
C PHE A 134 17.65 1.84 13.22
N TYR A 135 17.09 0.94 12.41
CA TYR A 135 16.98 1.11 10.97
C TYR A 135 15.69 1.88 10.66
N LEU A 136 15.84 3.03 9.97
CA LEU A 136 14.72 3.91 9.66
C LEU A 136 14.02 3.49 8.38
N LEU A 137 12.75 3.07 8.51
CA LEU A 137 11.85 2.85 7.39
C LEU A 137 10.98 4.09 7.19
N PRO A 138 11.02 4.76 6.03
CA PRO A 138 10.16 5.92 5.75
C PRO A 138 8.67 5.59 5.84
N GLU A 139 7.82 6.62 5.95
CA GLU A 139 6.36 6.45 5.90
C GLU A 139 5.93 5.68 4.64
N GLY A 140 5.08 4.66 4.82
CA GLY A 140 4.67 3.77 3.73
C GLY A 140 5.79 2.88 3.17
N GLY A 141 7.00 2.92 3.78
CA GLY A 141 8.14 2.09 3.44
C GLY A 141 8.79 2.43 2.10
N THR A 142 8.76 3.68 1.63
CA THR A 142 9.28 4.03 0.30
C THR A 142 10.71 4.54 0.37
N ASN A 143 11.64 3.77 -0.15
CA ASN A 143 13.04 4.09 -0.40
C ASN A 143 13.56 3.24 -1.59
N ALA A 144 14.81 3.37 -1.98
CA ALA A 144 15.40 2.64 -3.09
C ALA A 144 15.31 1.12 -2.94
N LEU A 145 15.53 0.58 -1.73
CA LEU A 145 15.43 -0.87 -1.45
C LEU A 145 13.99 -1.38 -1.59
N ALA A 146 13.02 -0.57 -1.17
CA ALA A 146 11.60 -0.91 -1.34
C ALA A 146 11.17 -0.90 -2.83
N VAL A 147 11.68 0.05 -3.60
CA VAL A 147 11.45 0.11 -5.06
C VAL A 147 12.06 -1.13 -5.72
N LYS A 148 13.31 -1.47 -5.42
CA LYS A 148 13.96 -2.71 -5.87
C LYS A 148 13.13 -3.96 -5.55
N GLY A 149 12.57 -4.05 -4.35
CA GLY A 149 11.69 -5.16 -3.98
C GLY A 149 10.39 -5.20 -4.78
N CYS A 150 9.83 -4.02 -5.13
CA CYS A 150 8.62 -3.92 -5.94
C CYS A 150 8.86 -4.21 -7.44
N GLU A 151 10.08 -4.11 -7.94
CA GLU A 151 10.45 -4.55 -9.30
C GLU A 151 10.18 -6.05 -9.51
N GLU A 152 10.30 -6.85 -8.44
CA GLU A 152 10.03 -8.30 -8.47
C GLU A 152 8.53 -8.67 -8.59
N ILE A 153 7.63 -7.70 -8.52
CA ILE A 153 6.19 -7.94 -8.74
C ILE A 153 5.94 -8.41 -10.18
N LEU A 154 6.62 -7.77 -11.14
CA LEU A 154 6.50 -8.17 -12.53
C LEU A 154 7.43 -9.36 -12.84
N GLN A 155 6.90 -10.33 -13.55
CA GLN A 155 7.59 -11.53 -13.96
C GLN A 155 7.64 -11.62 -15.50
N PRO A 156 8.48 -12.47 -16.08
CA PRO A 156 8.57 -12.61 -17.53
C PRO A 156 7.23 -12.86 -18.24
N ILE A 157 6.31 -13.58 -17.60
CA ILE A 157 4.96 -13.83 -18.12
C ILE A 157 4.11 -12.58 -18.25
N ASP A 158 4.41 -11.53 -17.47
CA ASP A 158 3.64 -10.29 -17.44
C ASP A 158 3.98 -9.35 -18.62
N LYS A 159 4.95 -9.70 -19.47
CA LYS A 159 5.35 -8.89 -20.64
C LYS A 159 4.26 -8.74 -21.71
N ASN A 160 3.23 -9.59 -21.67
CA ASN A 160 2.17 -9.60 -22.67
C ASN A 160 0.97 -8.69 -22.37
N TYR A 161 1.01 -7.94 -21.25
CA TYR A 161 -0.01 -6.95 -20.91
C TYR A 161 0.32 -5.61 -21.54
N ASN A 162 -0.70 -4.88 -22.01
CA ASN A 162 -0.56 -3.54 -22.56
C ASN A 162 -0.44 -2.49 -21.45
N TYR A 163 -1.25 -2.68 -20.40
CA TYR A 163 -1.30 -1.77 -19.26
C TYR A 163 -1.04 -2.51 -17.96
N ILE A 164 -0.28 -1.85 -17.07
CA ILE A 164 -0.04 -2.29 -15.69
C ILE A 164 -0.67 -1.25 -14.78
N CYS A 165 -1.68 -1.63 -14.01
CA CYS A 165 -2.43 -0.73 -13.15
C CYS A 165 -2.07 -0.94 -11.68
N CYS A 166 -1.77 0.15 -10.95
CA CYS A 166 -1.38 0.12 -9.55
C CYS A 166 -2.03 1.27 -8.77
N ALA A 167 -2.59 0.95 -7.60
CA ALA A 167 -3.00 1.97 -6.64
C ALA A 167 -1.79 2.66 -6.02
N VAL A 168 -1.83 4.00 -5.90
CA VAL A 168 -0.69 4.81 -5.47
C VAL A 168 -0.96 5.48 -4.12
N GLY A 169 -0.08 5.19 -3.15
CA GLY A 169 0.02 5.92 -1.88
C GLY A 169 1.26 6.82 -1.87
N THR A 170 2.42 6.27 -1.52
CA THR A 170 3.71 6.98 -1.44
C THR A 170 4.61 6.82 -2.67
N GLY A 171 4.11 6.23 -3.75
CA GLY A 171 4.81 6.12 -5.04
C GLY A 171 5.80 4.96 -5.19
N GLY A 172 6.31 4.36 -4.11
CA GLY A 172 7.38 3.36 -4.22
C GLY A 172 6.99 2.07 -4.96
N THR A 173 5.73 1.64 -4.88
CA THR A 173 5.28 0.42 -5.58
C THR A 173 5.19 0.67 -7.09
N ILE A 174 4.56 1.77 -7.48
CA ILE A 174 4.47 2.11 -8.91
C ILE A 174 5.85 2.38 -9.51
N ALA A 175 6.77 3.01 -8.78
CA ALA A 175 8.15 3.20 -9.26
C ALA A 175 8.84 1.87 -9.57
N GLY A 176 8.68 0.85 -8.71
CA GLY A 176 9.20 -0.49 -9.00
C GLY A 176 8.55 -1.14 -10.22
N LEU A 177 7.24 -0.98 -10.38
CA LEU A 177 6.54 -1.49 -11.57
C LEU A 177 7.01 -0.78 -12.86
N ILE A 178 7.22 0.54 -12.81
CA ILE A 178 7.77 1.32 -13.93
C ILE A 178 9.13 0.77 -14.31
N ASN A 179 10.04 0.61 -13.35
CA ASN A 179 11.39 0.14 -13.60
C ASN A 179 11.45 -1.28 -14.18
N ALA A 180 10.51 -2.15 -13.79
CA ALA A 180 10.44 -3.53 -14.26
C ALA A 180 9.61 -3.72 -15.54
N SER A 181 8.81 -2.72 -15.94
CA SER A 181 8.01 -2.78 -17.15
C SER A 181 8.89 -2.67 -18.42
N ASN A 182 8.38 -3.11 -19.54
CA ASN A 182 9.03 -2.88 -20.83
C ASN A 182 8.43 -1.64 -21.53
N THR A 183 9.12 -1.14 -22.54
CA THR A 183 8.76 0.10 -23.26
C THR A 183 7.44 0.02 -24.04
N SER A 184 6.90 -1.19 -24.28
CA SER A 184 5.60 -1.38 -24.93
C SER A 184 4.43 -1.43 -23.94
N GLN A 185 4.72 -1.41 -22.66
CA GLN A 185 3.72 -1.38 -21.58
C GLN A 185 3.54 0.05 -21.05
N GLU A 186 2.34 0.45 -20.74
CA GLU A 186 2.06 1.70 -20.03
C GLU A 186 1.66 1.41 -18.59
N VAL A 187 2.31 2.07 -17.61
CA VAL A 187 2.02 1.90 -16.19
C VAL A 187 1.06 3.01 -15.74
N LEU A 188 -0.15 2.62 -15.31
CA LEU A 188 -1.18 3.54 -14.85
C LEU A 188 -1.24 3.53 -13.32
N GLY A 189 -0.96 4.68 -12.71
CA GLY A 189 -1.09 4.89 -11.28
C GLY A 189 -2.43 5.50 -10.91
N PHE A 190 -3.12 4.93 -9.93
CA PHE A 190 -4.39 5.44 -9.40
C PHE A 190 -4.15 5.99 -7.98
N PRO A 191 -3.94 7.32 -7.81
CA PRO A 191 -3.70 7.93 -6.52
C PRO A 191 -4.86 7.76 -5.55
N ALA A 192 -4.57 7.29 -4.33
CA ALA A 192 -5.54 7.30 -3.24
C ALA A 192 -5.62 8.68 -2.54
N LEU A 193 -4.64 9.55 -2.79
CA LEU A 193 -4.50 10.90 -2.24
C LEU A 193 -4.84 11.95 -3.29
N LYS A 194 -5.26 13.11 -2.80
CA LYS A 194 -5.45 14.30 -3.64
C LYS A 194 -4.19 15.16 -3.58
N GLY A 195 -3.69 15.63 -4.72
CA GLY A 195 -2.53 16.53 -4.83
C GLY A 195 -1.55 16.11 -5.92
N ASP A 196 -0.69 17.04 -6.36
CA ASP A 196 0.20 16.87 -7.51
C ASP A 196 1.62 16.40 -7.12
N PHE A 197 1.90 16.27 -5.82
CA PHE A 197 3.24 15.93 -5.30
C PHE A 197 3.69 14.51 -5.66
N LEU A 198 2.76 13.58 -5.90
CA LEU A 198 3.07 12.18 -6.19
C LEU A 198 3.91 12.00 -7.45
N GLN A 199 3.70 12.84 -8.47
CA GLN A 199 4.46 12.75 -9.70
C GLN A 199 5.95 12.99 -9.43
N GLN A 200 6.28 14.00 -8.64
CA GLN A 200 7.67 14.31 -8.28
C GLN A 200 8.27 13.20 -7.39
N ASP A 201 7.50 12.65 -6.45
CA ASP A 201 7.99 11.58 -5.58
C ASP A 201 8.25 10.28 -6.34
N ILE A 202 7.42 9.94 -7.33
CA ILE A 202 7.63 8.79 -8.21
C ILE A 202 8.89 8.99 -9.07
N ARG A 203 9.07 10.19 -9.66
CA ARG A 203 10.24 10.52 -10.50
C ARG A 203 11.58 10.40 -9.77
N LYS A 204 11.62 10.47 -8.44
CA LYS A 204 12.86 10.23 -7.67
C LYS A 204 13.40 8.80 -7.82
N PHE A 205 12.54 7.86 -8.19
CA PHE A 205 12.87 6.44 -8.23
C PHE A 205 12.57 5.78 -9.59
N ALA A 206 11.67 6.34 -10.38
CA ALA A 206 11.33 5.83 -11.70
C ALA A 206 12.43 6.17 -12.72
N ASN A 207 12.85 5.17 -13.50
CA ASN A 207 13.90 5.29 -14.52
C ASN A 207 13.36 5.24 -15.96
N GLN A 208 12.03 5.18 -16.13
CA GLN A 208 11.33 5.19 -17.43
C GLN A 208 10.21 6.23 -17.43
N GLU A 209 9.73 6.62 -18.64
CA GLU A 209 8.67 7.64 -18.80
C GLU A 209 7.35 7.03 -19.33
N ASN A 210 7.21 5.71 -19.42
CA ASN A 210 6.04 4.99 -19.91
C ASN A 210 4.94 4.85 -18.84
N TRP A 211 4.66 5.92 -18.13
CA TRP A 211 3.67 5.93 -17.05
C TRP A 211 2.89 7.23 -16.95
N LYS A 212 1.71 7.16 -16.37
CA LYS A 212 0.90 8.33 -16.01
C LYS A 212 0.06 8.08 -14.77
N LEU A 213 -0.39 9.16 -14.12
CA LEU A 213 -1.35 9.12 -13.01
C LEU A 213 -2.76 9.40 -13.52
N ILE A 214 -3.70 8.56 -13.11
CA ILE A 214 -5.14 8.71 -13.34
C ILE A 214 -5.73 9.28 -12.07
N THR A 215 -5.98 10.59 -12.02
CA THR A 215 -6.24 11.34 -10.79
C THR A 215 -7.71 11.46 -10.39
N ASP A 216 -8.65 11.03 -11.22
CA ASP A 216 -10.06 11.30 -11.03
C ASP A 216 -10.75 10.37 -9.99
N TYR A 217 -10.13 9.23 -9.69
CA TYR A 217 -10.72 8.18 -8.86
C TYR A 217 -10.29 8.18 -7.39
N HIS A 218 -9.77 9.29 -6.86
CA HIS A 218 -9.38 9.37 -5.44
C HIS A 218 -10.58 9.52 -4.47
N PHE A 219 -11.81 9.73 -4.95
CA PHE A 219 -13.05 9.88 -4.16
C PHE A 219 -13.00 10.99 -3.09
N GLY A 220 -12.19 12.02 -3.31
CA GLY A 220 -12.01 13.13 -2.37
C GLY A 220 -10.73 13.04 -1.53
N GLY A 221 -9.89 11.99 -1.73
CA GLY A 221 -8.58 11.83 -1.10
C GLY A 221 -8.44 10.65 -0.18
N TYR A 222 -7.36 10.63 0.60
CA TYR A 222 -7.04 9.50 1.47
C TYR A 222 -8.14 9.22 2.50
N GLY A 223 -8.51 7.95 2.62
CA GLY A 223 -9.55 7.52 3.58
C GLY A 223 -10.96 8.00 3.27
N LYS A 224 -11.17 8.70 2.15
CA LYS A 224 -12.52 9.07 1.70
C LYS A 224 -13.15 7.92 0.93
N ILE A 225 -14.33 7.52 1.38
CA ILE A 225 -15.11 6.42 0.83
C ILE A 225 -16.50 6.96 0.57
N LYS A 226 -17.04 6.72 -0.63
CA LYS A 226 -18.38 7.13 -1.04
C LYS A 226 -19.30 5.91 -1.25
N PRO A 227 -20.62 6.07 -1.20
CA PRO A 227 -21.56 4.95 -1.34
C PRO A 227 -21.38 4.14 -2.64
N GLU A 228 -21.09 4.80 -3.76
CA GLU A 228 -20.85 4.14 -5.04
C GLU A 228 -19.62 3.22 -5.02
N LEU A 229 -18.56 3.61 -4.30
CA LEU A 229 -17.38 2.77 -4.11
C LEU A 229 -17.69 1.55 -3.23
N ILE A 230 -18.49 1.72 -2.17
CA ILE A 230 -18.89 0.62 -1.29
C ILE A 230 -19.70 -0.41 -2.10
N ALA A 231 -20.67 0.06 -2.86
CA ALA A 231 -21.51 -0.81 -3.72
C ALA A 231 -20.65 -1.59 -4.73
N PHE A 232 -19.66 -0.93 -5.34
CA PHE A 232 -18.72 -1.56 -6.26
C PHE A 232 -17.87 -2.63 -5.57
N VAL A 233 -17.24 -2.31 -4.45
CA VAL A 233 -16.35 -3.22 -3.71
C VAL A 233 -17.10 -4.46 -3.23
N ASN A 234 -18.34 -4.31 -2.71
CA ASN A 234 -19.16 -5.43 -2.25
C ASN A 234 -19.57 -6.33 -3.42
N ARG A 235 -20.01 -5.75 -4.53
CA ARG A 235 -20.33 -6.51 -5.75
C ARG A 235 -19.09 -7.22 -6.30
N PHE A 236 -17.94 -6.53 -6.36
CA PHE A 236 -16.69 -7.12 -6.83
C PHE A 236 -16.24 -8.30 -5.98
N LYS A 237 -16.41 -8.22 -4.65
CA LYS A 237 -16.14 -9.33 -3.74
C LYS A 237 -17.05 -10.53 -4.00
N ALA A 238 -18.35 -10.29 -4.24
CA ALA A 238 -19.31 -11.37 -4.52
C ALA A 238 -18.97 -12.14 -5.80
N ASP A 239 -18.47 -11.43 -6.83
CA ASP A 239 -18.17 -12.01 -8.14
C ASP A 239 -16.75 -12.58 -8.24
N TYR A 240 -15.77 -12.01 -7.49
CA TYR A 240 -14.35 -12.29 -7.67
C TYR A 240 -13.58 -12.45 -6.36
N ASN A 241 -13.13 -11.34 -5.76
CA ASN A 241 -12.28 -11.32 -4.56
C ASN A 241 -12.43 -10.00 -3.78
N PRO A 242 -12.15 -10.00 -2.47
CA PRO A 242 -12.25 -8.78 -1.67
C PRO A 242 -11.23 -7.72 -2.09
N LEU A 243 -11.63 -6.45 -1.97
CA LEU A 243 -10.81 -5.27 -2.24
C LEU A 243 -10.81 -4.35 -1.02
N ASP A 244 -9.66 -3.73 -0.72
CA ASP A 244 -9.64 -2.65 0.24
C ASP A 244 -10.26 -1.37 -0.36
N PRO A 245 -10.99 -0.55 0.42
CA PRO A 245 -11.69 0.62 -0.10
C PRO A 245 -10.80 1.85 -0.30
N ILE A 246 -9.53 1.80 0.16
CA ILE A 246 -8.63 2.96 0.16
C ILE A 246 -7.78 3.00 -1.11
N TYR A 247 -7.32 1.83 -1.55
CA TYR A 247 -6.36 1.67 -2.64
C TYR A 247 -6.93 0.83 -3.79
N THR A 248 -7.01 -0.49 -3.62
CA THR A 248 -7.33 -1.42 -4.71
C THR A 248 -8.77 -1.28 -5.20
N GLY A 249 -9.71 -0.99 -4.30
CA GLY A 249 -11.09 -0.72 -4.67
C GLY A 249 -11.25 0.51 -5.56
N LYS A 250 -10.53 1.61 -5.24
CA LYS A 250 -10.54 2.83 -6.06
C LYS A 250 -9.91 2.59 -7.43
N MET A 251 -8.79 1.89 -7.47
CA MET A 251 -8.11 1.54 -8.72
C MET A 251 -9.02 0.70 -9.63
N LEU A 252 -9.60 -0.37 -9.11
CA LEU A 252 -10.45 -1.24 -9.92
C LEU A 252 -11.75 -0.55 -10.33
N PHE A 253 -12.35 0.26 -9.47
CA PHE A 253 -13.47 1.13 -9.87
C PHE A 253 -13.08 1.97 -11.08
N GLY A 254 -11.92 2.65 -11.02
CA GLY A 254 -11.43 3.47 -12.13
C GLY A 254 -11.12 2.68 -13.39
N ILE A 255 -10.57 1.46 -13.29
CA ILE A 255 -10.32 0.61 -14.46
C ILE A 255 -11.63 0.25 -15.16
N PHE A 256 -12.68 -0.16 -14.40
CA PHE A 256 -13.96 -0.51 -14.98
C PHE A 256 -14.65 0.70 -15.65
N ASP A 257 -14.62 1.85 -14.98
CA ASP A 257 -15.17 3.10 -15.52
C ASP A 257 -14.47 3.55 -16.80
N LEU A 258 -13.14 3.51 -16.83
CA LEU A 258 -12.33 3.82 -18.00
C LEU A 258 -12.59 2.86 -19.18
N ILE A 259 -12.89 1.59 -18.91
CA ILE A 259 -13.32 0.64 -19.97
C ILE A 259 -14.67 1.05 -20.50
N ASP A 260 -15.60 1.46 -19.63
CA ASP A 260 -16.93 1.92 -20.03
C ASP A 260 -16.90 3.19 -20.87
N GLU A 261 -15.98 4.09 -20.56
CA GLU A 261 -15.70 5.33 -21.31
C GLU A 261 -14.92 5.10 -22.62
N GLY A 262 -14.44 3.89 -22.89
CA GLY A 262 -13.68 3.58 -24.11
C GLY A 262 -12.23 4.11 -24.08
N PHE A 263 -11.67 4.35 -22.90
CA PHE A 263 -10.29 4.81 -22.75
C PHE A 263 -9.24 3.82 -23.30
N PHE A 264 -9.51 2.52 -23.10
CA PHE A 264 -8.59 1.48 -23.56
C PHE A 264 -8.91 1.04 -25.00
N PRO A 265 -7.90 0.85 -25.85
CA PRO A 265 -8.08 0.25 -27.17
C PRO A 265 -8.79 -1.11 -27.10
N LYS A 266 -9.42 -1.51 -28.20
CA LYS A 266 -10.05 -2.81 -28.30
C LYS A 266 -9.03 -3.94 -28.13
N ASP A 267 -9.45 -5.04 -27.51
CA ASP A 267 -8.63 -6.23 -27.22
C ASP A 267 -7.41 -5.97 -26.29
N THR A 268 -7.48 -4.89 -25.50
CA THR A 268 -6.48 -4.57 -24.49
C THR A 268 -6.41 -5.63 -23.39
N LYS A 269 -5.18 -5.92 -22.94
CA LYS A 269 -4.87 -6.74 -21.77
C LYS A 269 -4.33 -5.85 -20.65
N ILE A 270 -5.01 -5.86 -19.51
CA ILE A 270 -4.69 -5.06 -18.32
C ILE A 270 -4.22 -5.99 -17.21
N LEU A 271 -3.06 -5.70 -16.62
CA LEU A 271 -2.60 -6.32 -15.38
C LEU A 271 -2.87 -5.36 -14.21
N ALA A 272 -3.83 -5.70 -13.37
CA ALA A 272 -4.16 -4.93 -12.17
C ALA A 272 -3.50 -5.55 -10.94
N ILE A 273 -2.64 -4.79 -10.26
CA ILE A 273 -1.90 -5.30 -9.10
C ILE A 273 -2.76 -5.17 -7.83
N HIS A 274 -3.19 -6.29 -7.27
CA HIS A 274 -3.85 -6.31 -5.97
C HIS A 274 -2.80 -6.21 -4.86
N THR A 275 -2.54 -5.00 -4.41
CA THR A 275 -1.47 -4.68 -3.46
C THR A 275 -1.76 -5.02 -1.99
N GLY A 276 -2.83 -5.74 -1.70
CA GLY A 276 -3.24 -6.10 -0.33
C GLY A 276 -4.02 -4.96 0.35
N GLY A 277 -3.90 -4.89 1.67
CA GLY A 277 -4.56 -3.83 2.47
C GLY A 277 -5.90 -4.25 3.06
N LEU A 278 -6.33 -5.50 2.91
CA LEU A 278 -7.64 -6.01 3.36
C LEU A 278 -7.86 -5.85 4.87
N GLN A 279 -6.81 -5.89 5.67
CA GLN A 279 -6.88 -5.63 7.11
C GLN A 279 -7.43 -4.23 7.45
N GLY A 280 -7.31 -3.27 6.53
CA GLY A 280 -7.85 -1.92 6.66
C GLY A 280 -9.38 -1.86 6.58
N ILE A 281 -10.05 -2.93 6.11
CA ILE A 281 -11.52 -2.98 5.98
C ILE A 281 -12.18 -2.85 7.35
N ALA A 282 -11.67 -3.53 8.37
CA ALA A 282 -12.21 -3.44 9.73
C ALA A 282 -12.26 -1.99 10.23
N GLY A 283 -11.14 -1.27 10.11
CA GLY A 283 -11.08 0.15 10.48
C GLY A 283 -11.94 1.06 9.59
N ALA A 284 -12.04 0.75 8.31
CA ALA A 284 -12.95 1.47 7.42
C ALA A 284 -14.41 1.29 7.84
N ASN A 285 -14.82 0.07 8.19
CA ASN A 285 -16.17 -0.26 8.65
C ASN A 285 -16.53 0.44 9.96
N GLU A 286 -15.60 0.57 10.91
CA GLU A 286 -15.83 1.38 12.12
C GLU A 286 -16.18 2.84 11.79
N ILE A 287 -15.46 3.43 10.81
CA ILE A 287 -15.72 4.81 10.38
C ILE A 287 -17.07 4.92 9.64
N LEU A 288 -17.37 3.95 8.78
CA LEU A 288 -18.63 3.90 8.03
C LEU A 288 -19.83 3.74 8.97
N GLN A 289 -19.73 2.87 9.97
CA GLN A 289 -20.77 2.66 10.98
C GLN A 289 -21.07 3.94 11.77
N ARG A 290 -20.04 4.67 12.21
CA ARG A 290 -20.21 5.98 12.89
C ARG A 290 -20.90 7.01 12.00
N LYS A 291 -20.71 6.91 10.68
CA LYS A 291 -21.34 7.79 9.69
C LYS A 291 -22.70 7.28 9.21
N LYS A 292 -23.20 6.18 9.73
CA LYS A 292 -24.44 5.51 9.30
C LYS A 292 -24.44 5.21 7.78
N MET A 293 -23.30 4.83 7.24
CA MET A 293 -23.13 4.43 5.83
C MET A 293 -23.18 2.91 5.71
N PRO A 294 -23.48 2.36 4.51
CA PRO A 294 -23.34 0.92 4.25
C PRO A 294 -21.93 0.44 4.61
N LEU A 295 -21.81 -0.81 5.02
CA LEU A 295 -20.53 -1.43 5.36
C LEU A 295 -19.94 -2.16 4.15
N ILE A 296 -18.64 -2.42 4.24
CA ILE A 296 -17.92 -3.26 3.29
C ILE A 296 -18.00 -4.69 3.81
N ASP A 297 -18.37 -5.61 2.95
CA ASP A 297 -18.47 -7.03 3.26
C ASP A 297 -17.06 -7.62 3.51
N ILE A 298 -16.90 -8.39 4.58
CA ILE A 298 -15.63 -9.02 4.99
C ILE A 298 -15.64 -10.51 4.63
#